data_93e3c7c2f61b66c313bafb651ce17eb0
#
_entry.id   93e3c7c2f61b66c313bafb651ce17eb0
#
_cell.length_a   1.000
_cell.length_b   1.000
_cell.length_c   1.000
_cell.angle_alpha   90.00
_cell.angle_beta   90.00
_cell.angle_gamma   90.00
#
_symmetry.space_group_name_H-M   'P 1'
#
loop_
_entity.id
_entity.type
_entity.pdbx_description
1 polymer ?
#
loop_
_entity_poly.entity_id
_entity_poly.type
_entity_poly.pdbx_seq_one_letter_code
_entity_poly.pdbx_strand_id
1 'polypeptide(L)'
;MRLGIADHLGWAVAVTASAGHQVVDRRRIELIEPGMPAAPVEREAKLLDGAAAAALVAEVRASAVRAASASLDELATALPEPVVSMSLRHWPPDFPDDVAVQRRAPYDSCADAVMYRQVLAELAHARGWAVHLYDARDVEGRAVGVLRERADEVLHGPRAALGPPWTKDHRLALGATVLAG
;
A
#
# COMPACT_ATOMS: atom_id res chain seq x y z
N MET A 1 -11.98 8.77 -8.31
CA MET A 1 -10.60 8.33 -8.58
C MET A 1 -10.33 6.97 -7.96
N ARG A 2 -9.39 6.19 -8.52
CA ARG A 2 -8.91 4.92 -7.98
C ARG A 2 -7.47 5.08 -7.50
N LEU A 3 -7.15 4.60 -6.31
CA LEU A 3 -5.84 4.71 -5.70
C LEU A 3 -5.15 3.34 -5.68
N GLY A 4 -3.99 3.22 -6.27
CA GLY A 4 -3.14 2.03 -6.19
C GLY A 4 -1.95 2.28 -5.26
N ILE A 5 -1.64 1.29 -4.42
CA ILE A 5 -0.56 1.38 -3.44
C ILE A 5 0.45 0.27 -3.68
N ALA A 6 1.71 0.64 -3.87
CA ALA A 6 2.85 -0.27 -3.81
C ALA A 6 3.61 -0.03 -2.51
N ASP A 7 3.30 -0.85 -1.50
CA ASP A 7 3.79 -0.70 -0.13
C ASP A 7 5.22 -1.20 0.04
N HIS A 8 5.93 -0.52 0.93
CA HIS A 8 7.21 -0.88 1.54
C HIS A 8 7.09 -0.78 3.07
N LEU A 9 8.13 -1.12 3.80
CA LEU A 9 8.14 -0.96 5.25
C LEU A 9 8.26 0.55 5.59
N GLY A 10 7.21 1.10 6.18
CA GLY A 10 7.13 2.49 6.63
C GLY A 10 6.79 3.55 5.57
N TRP A 11 6.67 3.19 4.30
CA TRP A 11 6.27 4.11 3.23
C TRP A 11 5.64 3.38 2.04
N ALA A 12 5.04 4.10 1.10
CA ALA A 12 4.51 3.52 -0.13
C ALA A 12 4.61 4.47 -1.32
N VAL A 13 4.59 3.90 -2.53
CA VAL A 13 4.25 4.62 -3.75
C VAL A 13 2.74 4.58 -3.91
N ALA A 14 2.13 5.75 -3.99
CA ALA A 14 0.71 5.94 -4.27
C ALA A 14 0.54 6.49 -5.70
N VAL A 15 -0.32 5.87 -6.48
CA VAL A 15 -0.70 6.33 -7.82
C VAL A 15 -2.22 6.44 -7.87
N THR A 16 -2.71 7.64 -8.19
CA THR A 16 -4.15 7.89 -8.37
C THR A 16 -4.45 8.00 -9.85
N ALA A 17 -5.44 7.25 -10.31
CA ALA A 17 -5.88 7.24 -11.69
C ALA A 17 -7.38 7.51 -11.83
N SER A 18 -7.75 8.12 -12.96
CA SER A 18 -9.14 8.29 -13.39
C SER A 18 -9.78 6.95 -13.79
N ALA A 19 -11.08 6.93 -14.01
CA ALA A 19 -11.79 5.77 -14.57
C ALA A 19 -11.25 5.35 -15.96
N GLY A 20 -10.71 6.30 -16.73
CA GLY A 20 -10.04 6.03 -18.01
C GLY A 20 -8.58 5.60 -17.91
N HIS A 21 -8.09 5.34 -16.69
CA HIS A 21 -6.72 4.93 -16.35
C HIS A 21 -5.65 6.01 -16.58
N GLN A 22 -6.05 7.27 -16.70
CA GLN A 22 -5.11 8.38 -16.76
C GLN A 22 -4.57 8.69 -15.36
N VAL A 23 -3.25 8.78 -15.22
CA VAL A 23 -2.61 9.15 -13.94
C VAL A 23 -2.92 10.61 -13.64
N VAL A 24 -3.53 10.86 -12.49
CA VAL A 24 -3.89 12.19 -11.98
C VAL A 24 -2.87 12.66 -10.95
N ASP A 25 -2.44 11.74 -10.07
CA ASP A 25 -1.44 12.01 -9.05
C ASP A 25 -0.53 10.80 -8.85
N ARG A 26 0.72 11.08 -8.52
CA ARG A 26 1.68 10.08 -8.06
C ARG A 26 2.55 10.70 -7.00
N ARG A 27 2.71 10.01 -5.89
CA ARG A 27 3.56 10.47 -4.79
C ARG A 27 4.08 9.33 -3.93
N ARG A 28 5.11 9.60 -3.17
CA ARG A 28 5.46 8.81 -2.00
C ARG A 28 4.56 9.26 -0.86
N ILE A 29 4.04 8.31 -0.10
CA ILE A 29 3.33 8.55 1.15
C ILE A 29 4.08 7.88 2.30
N GLU A 30 4.10 8.53 3.45
CA GLU A 30 4.69 7.97 4.67
C GLU A 30 3.62 7.15 5.41
N LEU A 31 4.01 5.96 5.84
CA LEU A 31 3.14 5.03 6.55
C LEU A 31 3.49 4.91 8.03
N ILE A 32 4.48 5.67 8.50
CA ILE A 32 4.97 5.66 9.88
C ILE A 32 5.53 7.02 10.23
N GLU A 33 5.45 7.42 11.49
CA GLU A 33 6.02 8.68 11.97
C GLU A 33 7.55 8.61 12.03
N PRO A 34 8.26 9.73 11.85
CA PRO A 34 9.70 9.78 11.95
C PRO A 34 10.23 9.26 13.28
N GLY A 35 11.27 8.43 13.21
CA GLY A 35 11.93 7.87 14.41
C GLY A 35 11.34 6.53 14.89
N MET A 36 10.18 6.11 14.38
CA MET A 36 9.63 4.79 14.71
C MET A 36 10.28 3.69 13.86
N PRO A 37 10.46 2.47 14.41
CA PRO A 37 11.02 1.35 13.64
C PRO A 37 10.05 0.88 12.55
N ALA A 38 10.54 0.79 11.32
CA ALA A 38 9.71 0.37 10.17
C ALA A 38 9.46 -1.15 10.10
N ALA A 39 10.23 -1.96 10.83
CA ALA A 39 10.14 -3.43 10.81
C ALA A 39 10.14 -4.01 12.24
N PRO A 40 9.18 -3.61 13.10
CA PRO A 40 9.21 -3.98 14.52
C PRO A 40 9.18 -5.49 14.75
N VAL A 41 8.41 -6.27 14.00
CA VAL A 41 8.31 -7.72 14.16
C VAL A 41 9.58 -8.42 13.66
N GLU A 42 10.07 -8.02 12.49
CA GLU A 42 11.24 -8.66 11.86
C GLU A 42 12.55 -8.36 12.61
N ARG A 43 12.65 -7.20 13.24
CA ARG A 43 13.92 -6.72 13.82
C ARG A 43 13.84 -6.55 15.34
N GLU A 44 13.24 -5.48 15.81
CA GLU A 44 13.33 -5.03 17.19
C GLU A 44 12.65 -6.01 18.17
N ALA A 45 11.46 -6.50 17.82
CA ALA A 45 10.71 -7.41 18.68
C ALA A 45 11.43 -8.76 18.89
N LYS A 46 12.33 -9.18 17.99
CA LYS A 46 13.11 -10.42 18.16
C LYS A 46 13.97 -10.41 19.42
N LEU A 47 14.35 -9.24 19.90
CA LEU A 47 15.22 -9.06 21.07
C LEU A 47 14.44 -8.84 22.37
N LEU A 48 13.09 -8.78 22.30
CA LEU A 48 12.21 -8.46 23.43
C LEU A 48 11.48 -9.70 23.93
N ASP A 49 11.06 -9.67 25.20
CA ASP A 49 10.08 -10.64 25.70
C ASP A 49 8.70 -10.45 25.03
N GLY A 50 7.79 -11.39 25.27
CA GLY A 50 6.50 -11.41 24.57
C GLY A 50 5.64 -10.16 24.83
N ALA A 51 5.62 -9.65 26.08
CA ALA A 51 4.83 -8.49 26.45
C ALA A 51 5.41 -7.19 25.86
N ALA A 52 6.74 -7.02 25.98
CA ALA A 52 7.42 -5.86 25.43
C ALA A 52 7.37 -5.85 23.88
N ALA A 53 7.48 -7.01 23.25
CA ALA A 53 7.31 -7.13 21.79
C ALA A 53 5.91 -6.74 21.34
N ALA A 54 4.86 -7.21 22.01
CA ALA A 54 3.47 -6.86 21.72
C ALA A 54 3.23 -5.35 21.91
N ALA A 55 3.76 -4.76 22.98
CA ALA A 55 3.65 -3.33 23.25
C ALA A 55 4.32 -2.49 22.15
N LEU A 56 5.54 -2.87 21.73
CA LEU A 56 6.24 -2.20 20.63
C LEU A 56 5.46 -2.27 19.32
N VAL A 57 4.97 -3.44 18.94
CA VAL A 57 4.20 -3.61 17.69
C VAL A 57 2.91 -2.79 17.74
N ALA A 58 2.23 -2.76 18.89
CA ALA A 58 1.03 -1.93 19.06
C ALA A 58 1.34 -0.43 18.94
N GLU A 59 2.45 0.04 19.49
CA GLU A 59 2.90 1.44 19.37
C GLU A 59 3.20 1.80 17.92
N VAL A 60 3.95 0.94 17.21
CA VAL A 60 4.26 1.15 15.79
C VAL A 60 3.00 1.14 14.94
N ARG A 61 2.06 0.22 15.20
CA ARG A 61 0.78 0.20 14.50
C ARG A 61 -0.04 1.48 14.73
N ALA A 62 -0.07 1.99 15.96
CA ALA A 62 -0.74 3.26 16.26
C ALA A 62 -0.08 4.45 15.52
N SER A 63 1.25 4.48 15.46
CA SER A 63 1.99 5.44 14.64
C SER A 63 1.65 5.30 13.15
N ALA A 64 1.57 4.07 12.64
CA ALA A 64 1.19 3.81 11.25
C ALA A 64 -0.23 4.32 10.92
N VAL A 65 -1.18 4.14 11.83
CA VAL A 65 -2.54 4.70 11.66
C VAL A 65 -2.50 6.21 11.53
N ARG A 66 -1.75 6.91 12.38
CA ARG A 66 -1.66 8.38 12.34
C ARG A 66 -0.98 8.88 11.07
N ALA A 67 0.19 8.35 10.75
CA ALA A 67 0.98 8.79 9.60
C ALA A 67 0.28 8.48 8.27
N ALA A 68 -0.23 7.26 8.10
CA ALA A 68 -0.96 6.88 6.90
C ALA A 68 -2.27 7.67 6.76
N SER A 69 -3.01 7.92 7.86
CA SER A 69 -4.22 8.75 7.81
C SER A 69 -3.89 10.16 7.31
N ALA A 70 -2.88 10.81 7.88
CA ALA A 70 -2.46 12.15 7.46
C ALA A 70 -2.05 12.18 5.98
N SER A 71 -1.26 11.20 5.53
CA SER A 71 -0.83 11.07 4.13
C SER A 71 -2.02 10.87 3.17
N LEU A 72 -3.01 10.07 3.55
CA LEU A 72 -4.21 9.83 2.74
C LEU A 72 -5.14 11.04 2.70
N ASP A 73 -5.26 11.79 3.79
CA ASP A 73 -6.07 13.01 3.85
C ASP A 73 -5.44 14.13 3.00
N GLU A 74 -4.11 14.30 3.06
CA GLU A 74 -3.39 15.22 2.18
C GLU A 74 -3.56 14.84 0.70
N LEU A 75 -3.41 13.54 0.37
CA LEU A 75 -3.61 13.03 -0.98
C LEU A 75 -5.04 13.33 -1.45
N ALA A 76 -6.06 12.96 -0.67
CA ALA A 76 -7.45 13.13 -1.05
C ALA A 76 -7.83 14.61 -1.24
N THR A 77 -7.29 15.52 -0.43
CA THR A 77 -7.51 16.96 -0.53
C THR A 77 -6.89 17.55 -1.80
N ALA A 78 -5.80 16.99 -2.28
CA ALA A 78 -5.10 17.47 -3.49
C ALA A 78 -5.76 17.00 -4.80
N LEU A 79 -6.69 16.05 -4.74
CA LEU A 79 -7.31 15.47 -5.93
C LEU A 79 -8.54 16.29 -6.40
N PRO A 80 -8.76 16.37 -7.73
CA PRO A 80 -9.92 17.09 -8.29
C PRO A 80 -11.25 16.36 -8.08
N GLU A 81 -11.24 15.05 -7.82
CA GLU A 81 -12.41 14.21 -7.61
C GLU A 81 -12.18 13.22 -6.46
N PRO A 82 -13.25 12.78 -5.78
CA PRO A 82 -13.13 11.84 -4.66
C PRO A 82 -12.48 10.51 -5.06
N VAL A 83 -11.70 9.94 -4.14
CA VAL A 83 -11.25 8.55 -4.22
C VAL A 83 -12.44 7.64 -3.91
N VAL A 84 -12.63 6.60 -4.71
CA VAL A 84 -13.72 5.62 -4.54
C VAL A 84 -13.20 4.22 -4.17
N SER A 85 -11.92 3.95 -4.47
CA SER A 85 -11.32 2.65 -4.16
C SER A 85 -9.82 2.76 -3.92
N MET A 86 -9.30 1.79 -3.12
CA MET A 86 -7.87 1.60 -2.88
C MET A 86 -7.49 0.16 -3.22
N SER A 87 -6.42 -0.01 -3.99
CA SER A 87 -5.86 -1.31 -4.33
C SER A 87 -4.57 -1.55 -3.54
N LEU A 88 -4.51 -2.68 -2.82
CA LEU A 88 -3.41 -3.08 -1.94
C LEU A 88 -2.85 -4.44 -2.35
N ARG A 89 -1.58 -4.71 -2.07
CA ARG A 89 -1.05 -6.07 -2.19
C ARG A 89 -1.81 -7.01 -1.27
N HIS A 90 -2.11 -8.23 -1.75
CA HIS A 90 -2.80 -9.23 -0.96
C HIS A 90 -1.94 -9.72 0.22
N TRP A 91 -2.61 -10.23 1.24
CA TRP A 91 -2.04 -10.97 2.36
C TRP A 91 -2.94 -12.17 2.69
N PRO A 92 -2.44 -13.19 3.42
CA PRO A 92 -3.28 -14.32 3.83
C PRO A 92 -4.50 -13.84 4.63
N PRO A 93 -5.71 -14.33 4.33
CA PRO A 93 -6.93 -13.90 5.04
C PRO A 93 -6.96 -14.35 6.50
N ASP A 94 -6.25 -15.43 6.82
CA ASP A 94 -6.09 -16.03 8.14
C ASP A 94 -4.77 -15.63 8.82
N PHE A 95 -4.22 -14.45 8.47
CA PHE A 95 -2.99 -13.96 9.08
C PHE A 95 -3.20 -13.76 10.58
N PRO A 96 -2.33 -14.32 11.45
CA PRO A 96 -2.54 -14.30 12.90
C PRO A 96 -2.43 -12.88 13.49
N ASP A 97 -3.30 -12.56 14.44
CA ASP A 97 -3.24 -11.29 15.20
C ASP A 97 -2.23 -11.33 16.35
N ASP A 98 -1.89 -12.54 16.84
CA ASP A 98 -0.97 -12.71 17.96
C ASP A 98 0.48 -12.45 17.52
N VAL A 99 1.10 -11.42 18.07
CA VAL A 99 2.50 -11.03 17.85
C VAL A 99 3.46 -12.19 18.16
N ALA A 100 3.17 -13.02 19.17
CA ALA A 100 4.01 -14.17 19.49
C ALA A 100 4.01 -15.23 18.37
N VAL A 101 2.91 -15.35 17.63
CA VAL A 101 2.80 -16.19 16.44
C VAL A 101 3.46 -15.51 15.23
N GLN A 102 3.22 -14.22 15.03
CA GLN A 102 3.79 -13.44 13.94
C GLN A 102 5.32 -13.42 13.93
N ARG A 103 5.95 -13.51 15.10
CA ARG A 103 7.43 -13.57 15.27
C ARG A 103 8.06 -14.90 14.85
N ARG A 104 7.27 -15.86 14.39
CA ARG A 104 7.73 -17.21 14.01
C ARG A 104 7.50 -17.45 12.53
N ALA A 105 8.34 -18.31 11.95
CA ALA A 105 8.09 -18.78 10.59
C ALA A 105 6.73 -19.48 10.49
N PRO A 106 6.01 -19.30 9.38
CA PRO A 106 6.38 -18.56 8.16
C PRO A 106 6.03 -17.07 8.16
N TYR A 107 5.50 -16.53 9.26
CA TYR A 107 4.89 -15.19 9.33
C TYR A 107 5.91 -14.06 9.50
N ASP A 108 7.01 -14.33 10.19
CA ASP A 108 7.99 -13.31 10.60
C ASP A 108 8.57 -12.49 9.45
N SER A 109 8.70 -13.07 8.26
CA SER A 109 9.21 -12.39 7.07
C SER A 109 8.24 -11.43 6.38
N CYS A 110 6.96 -11.46 6.75
CA CYS A 110 5.94 -10.64 6.11
C CYS A 110 5.04 -9.87 7.10
N ALA A 111 5.16 -10.11 8.41
CA ALA A 111 4.29 -9.56 9.43
C ALA A 111 4.21 -8.03 9.40
N ASP A 112 5.35 -7.35 9.30
CA ASP A 112 5.40 -5.90 9.23
C ASP A 112 4.68 -5.36 7.97
N ALA A 113 4.90 -5.98 6.82
CA ALA A 113 4.22 -5.60 5.58
C ALA A 113 2.71 -5.83 5.66
N VAL A 114 2.28 -6.93 6.27
CA VAL A 114 0.85 -7.22 6.49
C VAL A 114 0.23 -6.18 7.42
N MET A 115 0.89 -5.80 8.50
CA MET A 115 0.43 -4.75 9.42
C MET A 115 0.14 -3.43 8.67
N TYR A 116 1.05 -2.95 7.81
CA TYR A 116 0.83 -1.72 7.04
C TYR A 116 -0.34 -1.85 6.06
N ARG A 117 -0.50 -2.99 5.39
CA ARG A 117 -1.62 -3.25 4.47
C ARG A 117 -2.96 -3.28 5.20
N GLN A 118 -3.01 -3.91 6.37
CA GLN A 118 -4.21 -3.93 7.22
C GLN A 118 -4.59 -2.52 7.67
N VAL A 119 -3.63 -1.72 8.13
CA VAL A 119 -3.85 -0.30 8.49
C VAL A 119 -4.41 0.48 7.31
N LEU A 120 -3.83 0.34 6.13
CA LEU A 120 -4.33 1.02 4.92
C LEU A 120 -5.74 0.57 4.55
N ALA A 121 -6.06 -0.72 4.66
CA ALA A 121 -7.39 -1.24 4.39
C ALA A 121 -8.43 -0.70 5.37
N GLU A 122 -8.12 -0.66 6.66
CA GLU A 122 -8.98 -0.07 7.69
C GLU A 122 -9.24 1.41 7.43
N LEU A 123 -8.19 2.17 7.10
CA LEU A 123 -8.30 3.59 6.78
C LEU A 123 -9.10 3.85 5.48
N ALA A 124 -9.01 2.96 4.49
CA ALA A 124 -9.82 3.02 3.27
C ALA A 124 -11.29 2.77 3.60
N HIS A 125 -11.60 1.72 4.35
CA HIS A 125 -12.96 1.40 4.78
C HIS A 125 -13.58 2.55 5.61
N ALA A 126 -12.82 3.15 6.53
CA ALA A 126 -13.27 4.28 7.33
C ALA A 126 -13.63 5.51 6.48
N ARG A 127 -13.06 5.63 5.27
CA ARG A 127 -13.36 6.69 4.29
C ARG A 127 -14.45 6.30 3.28
N GLY A 128 -15.03 5.11 3.41
CA GLY A 128 -16.01 4.57 2.47
C GLY A 128 -15.41 4.15 1.12
N TRP A 129 -14.10 3.92 1.05
CA TRP A 129 -13.44 3.45 -0.17
C TRP A 129 -13.50 1.93 -0.26
N ALA A 130 -13.82 1.41 -1.44
CA ALA A 130 -13.72 -0.01 -1.70
C ALA A 130 -12.25 -0.47 -1.68
N VAL A 131 -11.96 -1.63 -1.09
CA VAL A 131 -10.61 -2.22 -1.06
C VAL A 131 -10.54 -3.37 -2.05
N HIS A 132 -9.55 -3.31 -2.95
CA HIS A 132 -9.22 -4.36 -3.90
C HIS A 132 -7.84 -4.92 -3.60
N LEU A 133 -7.70 -6.25 -3.61
CA LEU A 133 -6.42 -6.90 -3.36
C LEU A 133 -5.81 -7.39 -4.67
N TYR A 134 -4.49 -7.19 -4.84
CA TYR A 134 -3.77 -7.62 -6.02
C TYR A 134 -2.51 -8.43 -5.68
N ASP A 135 -2.09 -9.33 -6.59
CA ASP A 135 -0.78 -9.98 -6.52
C ASP A 135 0.24 -9.15 -7.32
N ALA A 136 1.32 -8.72 -6.65
CA ALA A 136 2.40 -7.95 -7.28
C ALA A 136 3.17 -8.74 -8.35
N ARG A 137 3.02 -10.07 -8.41
CA ARG A 137 3.68 -10.93 -9.39
C ARG A 137 2.99 -10.91 -10.74
N ASP A 138 1.67 -10.72 -10.76
CA ASP A 138 0.85 -10.84 -11.98
C ASP A 138 0.07 -9.57 -12.36
N VAL A 139 -0.03 -8.58 -11.46
CA VAL A 139 -0.84 -7.37 -11.65
C VAL A 139 -0.54 -6.64 -12.96
N GLU A 140 0.75 -6.46 -13.30
CA GLU A 140 1.15 -5.77 -14.54
C GLU A 140 0.70 -6.58 -15.78
N GLY A 141 0.91 -7.91 -15.78
CA GLY A 141 0.47 -8.79 -16.85
C GLY A 141 -1.05 -8.84 -17.02
N ARG A 142 -1.79 -8.86 -15.91
CA ARG A 142 -3.26 -8.81 -15.93
C ARG A 142 -3.77 -7.46 -16.43
N ALA A 143 -3.15 -6.36 -16.01
CA ALA A 143 -3.48 -5.03 -16.49
C ALA A 143 -3.24 -4.89 -18.00
N VAL A 144 -2.15 -5.46 -18.54
CA VAL A 144 -1.90 -5.56 -20.00
C VAL A 144 -3.06 -6.29 -20.69
N GLY A 145 -3.54 -7.40 -20.12
CA GLY A 145 -4.68 -8.14 -20.66
C GLY A 145 -5.96 -7.33 -20.75
N VAL A 146 -6.23 -6.48 -19.74
CA VAL A 146 -7.40 -5.57 -19.70
C VAL A 146 -7.22 -4.42 -20.68
N LEU A 147 -6.06 -3.78 -20.70
CA LEU A 147 -5.78 -2.60 -21.50
C LEU A 147 -5.54 -2.90 -23.00
N ARG A 148 -5.11 -4.13 -23.32
CA ARG A 148 -4.81 -4.58 -24.69
C ARG A 148 -3.83 -3.64 -25.41
N GLU A 149 -4.22 -3.06 -26.53
CA GLU A 149 -3.40 -2.16 -27.36
C GLU A 149 -2.99 -0.88 -26.62
N ARG A 150 -3.75 -0.47 -25.59
CA ARG A 150 -3.45 0.71 -24.78
C ARG A 150 -2.44 0.46 -23.66
N ALA A 151 -1.97 -0.79 -23.50
CA ALA A 151 -1.15 -1.16 -22.35
C ALA A 151 0.14 -0.34 -22.23
N ASP A 152 0.86 -0.17 -23.33
CA ASP A 152 2.11 0.60 -23.34
C ASP A 152 1.86 2.09 -23.05
N GLU A 153 0.85 2.67 -23.69
CA GLU A 153 0.44 4.05 -23.43
C GLU A 153 0.11 4.29 -21.95
N VAL A 154 -0.70 3.41 -21.35
CA VAL A 154 -1.16 3.58 -19.96
C VAL A 154 -0.05 3.27 -18.96
N LEU A 155 0.67 2.16 -19.08
CA LEU A 155 1.62 1.70 -18.07
C LEU A 155 3.01 2.35 -18.21
N HIS A 156 3.43 2.73 -19.40
CA HIS A 156 4.75 3.28 -19.67
C HIS A 156 4.73 4.75 -20.12
N GLY A 157 3.67 5.19 -20.79
CA GLY A 157 3.49 6.57 -21.24
C GLY A 157 3.64 7.65 -20.16
N PRO A 158 3.21 7.44 -18.91
CA PRO A 158 3.37 8.44 -17.85
C PRO A 158 4.82 8.86 -17.58
N ARG A 159 5.81 8.00 -17.86
CA ARG A 159 7.22 8.37 -17.75
C ARG A 159 7.58 9.55 -18.64
N ALA A 160 7.09 9.57 -19.88
CA ALA A 160 7.36 10.64 -20.84
C ALA A 160 6.60 11.92 -20.47
N ALA A 161 5.34 11.78 -20.02
CA ALA A 161 4.47 12.92 -19.73
C ALA A 161 4.78 13.59 -18.38
N LEU A 162 5.10 12.79 -17.35
CA LEU A 162 5.27 13.26 -15.97
C LEU A 162 6.75 13.33 -15.53
N GLY A 163 7.67 12.81 -16.34
CA GLY A 163 9.10 12.71 -16.02
C GLY A 163 9.41 11.63 -14.97
N PRO A 164 10.71 11.53 -14.53
CA PRO A 164 11.11 10.62 -13.46
C PRO A 164 10.64 11.11 -12.07
N PRO A 165 10.52 10.19 -11.09
CA PRO A 165 10.66 8.74 -11.21
C PRO A 165 9.39 8.09 -11.76
N TRP A 166 9.55 7.10 -12.64
CA TRP A 166 8.48 6.17 -13.05
C TRP A 166 9.05 4.77 -12.97
N THR A 167 8.95 4.17 -11.80
CA THR A 167 9.56 2.89 -11.43
C THR A 167 8.60 1.72 -11.61
N LYS A 168 9.06 0.51 -11.32
CA LYS A 168 8.22 -0.68 -11.23
C LYS A 168 7.05 -0.48 -10.26
N ASP A 169 7.30 0.14 -9.10
CA ASP A 169 6.25 0.36 -8.10
C ASP A 169 5.12 1.27 -8.61
N HIS A 170 5.44 2.30 -9.39
CA HIS A 170 4.42 3.13 -10.04
C HIS A 170 3.57 2.31 -11.02
N ARG A 171 4.18 1.42 -11.81
CA ARG A 171 3.44 0.57 -12.74
C ARG A 171 2.60 -0.49 -12.02
N LEU A 172 3.11 -1.08 -10.94
CA LEU A 172 2.32 -2.01 -10.11
C LEU A 172 1.11 -1.30 -9.51
N ALA A 173 1.31 -0.13 -8.89
CA ALA A 173 0.23 0.67 -8.32
C ALA A 173 -0.79 1.09 -9.39
N LEU A 174 -0.35 1.58 -10.55
CA LEU A 174 -1.26 1.91 -11.66
C LEU A 174 -1.98 0.66 -12.20
N GLY A 175 -1.27 -0.44 -12.44
CA GLY A 175 -1.87 -1.71 -12.87
C GLY A 175 -2.95 -2.21 -11.91
N ALA A 176 -2.76 -2.02 -10.61
CA ALA A 176 -3.76 -2.36 -9.61
C ALA A 176 -5.03 -1.49 -9.72
N THR A 177 -4.92 -0.20 -10.09
CA THR A 177 -6.11 0.64 -10.35
C THR A 177 -6.87 0.22 -11.60
N VAL A 178 -6.18 -0.33 -12.61
CA VAL A 178 -6.80 -0.87 -13.83
C VAL A 178 -7.67 -2.07 -13.51
N LEU A 179 -7.20 -2.97 -12.61
CA LEU A 179 -7.92 -4.18 -12.21
C LEU A 179 -9.08 -3.92 -11.25
N ALA A 180 -9.16 -2.75 -10.65
CA ALA A 180 -10.23 -2.33 -9.73
C ALA A 180 -11.45 -1.71 -10.44
N GLY A 181 -11.49 -1.79 -11.76
CA GLY A 181 -12.50 -1.17 -12.61
C GLY A 181 -13.61 -2.05 -13.09
#